data_e94952f23cebb2ed02f3464e8be3f6cd
#
_entry.id   e94952f23cebb2ed02f3464e8be3f6cd
#
_cell.length_a   1.000
_cell.length_b   1.000
_cell.length_c   1.000
_cell.angle_alpha   90.00
_cell.angle_beta   90.00
_cell.angle_gamma   90.00
#
_symmetry.space_group_name_H-M   'P 1'
#
loop_
_entity.id
_entity.type
_entity.pdbx_description
1 polymer ?
#
loop_
_entity_poly.entity_id
_entity_poly.type
_entity_poly.pdbx_seq_one_letter_code
_entity_poly.pdbx_strand_id
1 'polypeptide(L)'
;MNSPKTTLRLIGLAAFGSLAAMRICDSMLIALGREFHATTGDASRVISAFVVAYGVMQLLYGPLGDRIGKLRVIVWATFACALFSALTSMAPTLELLIVSRAAMGAAAAGIVPLSIAWVGDQVPYQQRQETLARLLGATLTGMMAGQWFGGFAAQSLGWRVAFMALAAIFLIAALVLHRNTVAERRAQIPAAANLVSLPTYFRNSFQLLKMPRVRWVLTVSALEGALAYACLAFVPSRLVENFGFSPSGAGAVMILFGAGGLLYSQIARRWLALLGERGLALLGGALFSGCLVTLAWARQPWLAAASCFFAGLGLYMLHNTLQTQATQMAPESRGSAVTLFACILFMGQSCGILVLAASLDRGSLAFSFSIAGLGLLILGGWVSRHVQARQPNQERPVK
;
A
#
# COMPACT_ATOMS: atom_id res chain seq x y z
N MET A 1 -10.11 31.82 -7.87
CA MET A 1 -10.42 30.40 -8.15
C MET A 1 -9.11 29.69 -8.40
N ASN A 2 -8.67 28.85 -7.47
CA ASN A 2 -7.48 28.04 -7.72
C ASN A 2 -7.83 26.95 -8.75
N SER A 3 -6.95 26.78 -9.73
CA SER A 3 -7.22 25.87 -10.86
C SER A 3 -7.38 24.43 -10.34
N PRO A 4 -8.19 23.57 -11.00
CA PRO A 4 -8.28 22.13 -10.69
C PRO A 4 -6.90 21.45 -10.61
N LYS A 5 -5.90 22.00 -11.30
CA LYS A 5 -4.50 21.55 -11.26
C LYS A 5 -3.85 21.75 -9.89
N THR A 6 -4.19 22.82 -9.15
CA THR A 6 -3.65 23.07 -7.79
C THR A 6 -4.25 22.07 -6.80
N THR A 7 -5.56 21.85 -6.83
CA THR A 7 -6.23 20.83 -6.00
C THR A 7 -5.63 19.44 -6.23
N LEU A 8 -5.38 19.08 -7.50
CA LEU A 8 -4.76 17.80 -7.85
C LEU A 8 -3.34 17.62 -7.26
N ARG A 9 -2.50 18.69 -7.33
CA ARG A 9 -1.15 18.65 -6.74
C ARG A 9 -1.18 18.44 -5.22
N LEU A 10 -2.14 19.05 -4.55
CA LEU A 10 -2.30 18.92 -3.10
C LEU A 10 -2.85 17.54 -2.68
N ILE A 11 -3.78 17.01 -3.45
CA ILE A 11 -4.25 15.62 -3.30
C ILE A 11 -3.06 14.66 -3.51
N GLY A 12 -2.21 14.92 -4.51
CA GLY A 12 -0.98 14.18 -4.75
C GLY A 12 -0.01 14.25 -3.56
N LEU A 13 0.14 15.41 -2.92
CA LEU A 13 0.96 15.56 -1.72
C LEU A 13 0.40 14.78 -0.52
N ALA A 14 -0.92 14.80 -0.33
CA ALA A 14 -1.57 14.00 0.71
C ALA A 14 -1.41 12.49 0.45
N ALA A 15 -1.53 12.06 -0.80
CA ALA A 15 -1.31 10.68 -1.21
C ALA A 15 0.16 10.24 -1.05
N PHE A 16 1.11 11.11 -1.40
CA PHE A 16 2.53 10.92 -1.11
C PHE A 16 2.77 10.70 0.39
N GLY A 17 2.25 11.60 1.24
CA GLY A 17 2.37 11.49 2.70
C GLY A 17 1.76 10.20 3.24
N SER A 18 0.59 9.78 2.73
CA SER A 18 -0.09 8.53 3.13
C SER A 18 0.77 7.29 2.91
N LEU A 19 1.40 7.17 1.74
CA LEU A 19 2.26 6.03 1.42
C LEU A 19 3.65 6.14 2.07
N ALA A 20 4.17 7.36 2.25
CA ALA A 20 5.37 7.58 3.07
C ALA A 20 5.13 7.12 4.50
N ALA A 21 4.01 7.52 5.11
CA ALA A 21 3.62 7.11 6.45
C ALA A 21 3.46 5.59 6.60
N MET A 22 2.95 4.91 5.58
CA MET A 22 2.80 3.45 5.58
C MET A 22 4.14 2.73 5.69
N ARG A 23 5.18 3.24 5.02
CA ARG A 23 6.47 2.56 4.86
C ARG A 23 7.62 3.11 5.71
N ILE A 24 7.41 4.22 6.41
CA ILE A 24 8.47 4.93 7.13
C ILE A 24 9.08 4.09 8.26
N CYS A 25 8.29 3.23 8.90
CA CYS A 25 8.75 2.38 10.00
C CYS A 25 9.59 1.17 9.54
N ASP A 26 9.50 0.75 8.27
CA ASP A 26 10.17 -0.47 7.80
C ASP A 26 11.70 -0.41 8.04
N SER A 27 12.31 0.77 7.84
CA SER A 27 13.74 0.99 8.05
C SER A 27 14.10 1.46 9.47
N MET A 28 13.12 1.62 10.37
CA MET A 28 13.31 2.10 11.74
C MET A 28 13.26 0.99 12.78
N LEU A 29 12.84 -0.24 12.44
CA LEU A 29 12.50 -1.30 13.40
C LEU A 29 13.62 -1.55 14.40
N ILE A 30 14.87 -1.63 13.96
CA ILE A 30 16.04 -1.85 14.83
C ILE A 30 16.22 -0.68 15.81
N ALA A 31 16.04 0.57 15.33
CA ALA A 31 16.19 1.75 16.17
C ALA A 31 15.07 1.83 17.22
N LEU A 32 13.83 1.52 16.83
CA LEU A 32 12.69 1.45 17.75
C LEU A 32 12.87 0.36 18.79
N GLY A 33 13.31 -0.84 18.38
CA GLY A 33 13.62 -1.93 19.30
C GLY A 33 14.67 -1.54 20.35
N ARG A 34 15.75 -0.87 19.93
CA ARG A 34 16.80 -0.39 20.85
C ARG A 34 16.28 0.66 21.83
N GLU A 35 15.49 1.63 21.37
CA GLU A 35 15.01 2.72 22.23
C GLU A 35 13.99 2.24 23.27
N PHE A 36 13.09 1.35 22.86
CA PHE A 36 12.03 0.85 23.75
C PHE A 36 12.41 -0.45 24.47
N HIS A 37 13.68 -0.88 24.39
CA HIS A 37 14.16 -2.13 25.00
C HIS A 37 13.31 -3.36 24.60
N ALA A 38 12.89 -3.38 23.34
CA ALA A 38 12.04 -4.40 22.74
C ALA A 38 12.78 -5.15 21.61
N THR A 39 12.29 -6.32 21.24
CA THR A 39 12.81 -7.02 20.05
C THR A 39 12.44 -6.27 18.77
N THR A 40 13.17 -6.54 17.68
CA THR A 40 12.79 -6.03 16.35
C THR A 40 11.42 -6.59 15.92
N GLY A 41 11.10 -7.80 16.36
CA GLY A 41 9.79 -8.43 16.17
C GLY A 41 8.68 -7.66 16.89
N ASP A 42 8.86 -7.31 18.18
CA ASP A 42 7.88 -6.50 18.92
C ASP A 42 7.72 -5.11 18.31
N ALA A 43 8.83 -4.48 17.90
CA ALA A 43 8.80 -3.19 17.22
C ALA A 43 7.98 -3.24 15.90
N SER A 44 7.94 -4.38 15.19
CA SER A 44 7.18 -4.53 13.96
C SER A 44 5.66 -4.39 14.13
N ARG A 45 5.15 -4.49 15.40
CA ARG A 45 3.75 -4.24 15.72
C ARG A 45 3.30 -2.82 15.34
N VAL A 46 4.21 -1.85 15.26
CA VAL A 46 3.92 -0.48 14.78
C VAL A 46 3.53 -0.46 13.30
N ILE A 47 4.07 -1.38 12.48
CA ILE A 47 3.70 -1.55 11.07
C ILE A 47 2.38 -2.30 10.99
N SER A 48 2.26 -3.42 11.70
CA SER A 48 1.06 -4.26 11.70
C SER A 48 -0.18 -3.47 12.13
N ALA A 49 -0.09 -2.68 13.21
CA ALA A 49 -1.19 -1.86 13.71
C ALA A 49 -1.67 -0.80 12.69
N PHE A 50 -0.72 -0.13 12.03
CA PHE A 50 -1.05 0.80 10.94
C PHE A 50 -1.78 0.09 9.80
N VAL A 51 -1.25 -1.04 9.35
CA VAL A 51 -1.76 -1.78 8.18
C VAL A 51 -3.15 -2.37 8.44
N VAL A 52 -3.40 -2.94 9.64
CA VAL A 52 -4.74 -3.41 10.03
C VAL A 52 -5.74 -2.29 10.00
N ALA A 53 -5.44 -1.19 10.70
CA ALA A 53 -6.34 -0.05 10.77
C ALA A 53 -6.59 0.56 9.39
N TYR A 54 -5.54 0.66 8.56
CA TYR A 54 -5.64 1.12 7.17
C TYR A 54 -6.56 0.23 6.34
N GLY A 55 -6.37 -1.11 6.40
CA GLY A 55 -7.18 -2.05 5.63
C GLY A 55 -8.65 -2.04 6.03
N VAL A 56 -8.94 -2.08 7.34
CA VAL A 56 -10.32 -2.10 7.86
C VAL A 56 -11.04 -0.80 7.53
N MET A 57 -10.38 0.33 7.74
CA MET A 57 -11.01 1.64 7.52
C MET A 57 -11.28 1.96 6.05
N GLN A 58 -10.59 1.32 5.11
CA GLN A 58 -10.93 1.45 3.69
C GLN A 58 -12.39 1.07 3.38
N LEU A 59 -12.95 0.09 4.10
CA LEU A 59 -14.35 -0.30 3.93
C LEU A 59 -15.34 0.82 4.24
N LEU A 60 -14.96 1.77 5.10
CA LEU A 60 -15.80 2.89 5.53
C LEU A 60 -15.68 4.12 4.64
N TYR A 61 -14.49 4.36 4.08
CA TYR A 61 -14.21 5.61 3.38
C TYR A 61 -14.97 5.79 2.06
N GLY A 62 -15.29 4.71 1.34
CA GLY A 62 -16.11 4.78 0.13
C GLY A 62 -17.47 5.41 0.41
N PRO A 63 -18.32 4.75 1.23
CA PRO A 63 -19.63 5.28 1.60
C PRO A 63 -19.58 6.66 2.28
N LEU A 64 -18.53 6.93 3.07
CA LEU A 64 -18.35 8.22 3.73
C LEU A 64 -18.08 9.33 2.71
N GLY A 65 -17.21 9.06 1.73
CA GLY A 65 -16.89 9.99 0.65
C GLY A 65 -18.10 10.33 -0.23
N ASP A 66 -18.96 9.34 -0.49
CA ASP A 66 -20.18 9.54 -1.28
C ASP A 66 -21.23 10.37 -0.51
N ARG A 67 -21.26 10.29 0.84
CA ARG A 67 -22.23 11.01 1.67
C ARG A 67 -21.85 12.45 1.97
N ILE A 68 -20.61 12.69 2.35
CA ILE A 68 -20.17 14.02 2.83
C ILE A 68 -19.25 14.74 1.84
N GLY A 69 -18.93 14.07 0.72
CA GLY A 69 -18.08 14.59 -0.35
C GLY A 69 -16.64 14.12 -0.23
N LYS A 70 -16.11 13.53 -1.31
CA LYS A 70 -14.79 12.89 -1.36
C LYS A 70 -13.66 13.85 -0.92
N LEU A 71 -13.65 15.07 -1.44
CA LEU A 71 -12.61 16.05 -1.11
C LEU A 71 -12.66 16.49 0.35
N ARG A 72 -13.84 16.59 0.95
CA ARG A 72 -13.98 16.91 2.40
C ARG A 72 -13.38 15.80 3.25
N VAL A 73 -13.67 14.55 2.92
CA VAL A 73 -13.11 13.39 3.64
C VAL A 73 -11.59 13.36 3.51
N ILE A 74 -11.05 13.61 2.31
CA ILE A 74 -9.59 13.71 2.10
C ILE A 74 -8.98 14.78 2.99
N VAL A 75 -9.60 15.98 3.07
CA VAL A 75 -9.11 17.07 3.92
C VAL A 75 -9.08 16.67 5.40
N TRP A 76 -10.18 16.13 5.92
CA TRP A 76 -10.25 15.71 7.32
C TRP A 76 -9.32 14.54 7.63
N ALA A 77 -9.21 13.56 6.72
CA ALA A 77 -8.25 12.47 6.83
C ALA A 77 -6.80 13.00 6.87
N THR A 78 -6.49 14.00 6.04
CA THR A 78 -5.15 14.61 6.01
C THR A 78 -4.85 15.39 7.30
N PHE A 79 -5.82 16.12 7.89
CA PHE A 79 -5.67 16.74 9.21
C PHE A 79 -5.46 15.70 10.31
N ALA A 80 -6.25 14.63 10.29
CA ALA A 80 -6.09 13.54 11.24
C ALA A 80 -4.71 12.87 11.12
N CYS A 81 -4.19 12.68 9.90
CA CYS A 81 -2.82 12.19 9.68
C CYS A 81 -1.77 13.17 10.26
N ALA A 82 -1.95 14.47 10.11
CA ALA A 82 -1.05 15.47 10.72
C ALA A 82 -1.04 15.34 12.24
N LEU A 83 -2.23 15.27 12.85
CA LEU A 83 -2.38 15.12 14.30
C LEU A 83 -1.73 13.81 14.79
N PHE A 84 -2.09 12.68 14.19
CA PHE A 84 -1.56 11.39 14.63
C PHE A 84 -0.07 11.23 14.33
N SER A 85 0.47 11.86 13.28
CA SER A 85 1.93 11.90 13.06
C SER A 85 2.63 12.68 14.18
N ALA A 86 2.07 13.85 14.61
CA ALA A 86 2.60 14.61 15.72
C ALA A 86 2.53 13.82 17.05
N LEU A 87 1.41 13.17 17.33
CA LEU A 87 1.27 12.30 18.52
C LEU A 87 2.24 11.12 18.48
N THR A 88 2.44 10.52 17.31
CA THR A 88 3.42 9.43 17.11
C THR A 88 4.84 9.89 17.45
N SER A 89 5.22 11.12 17.02
CA SER A 89 6.55 11.66 17.33
C SER A 89 6.79 11.89 18.83
N MET A 90 5.73 12.03 19.60
CA MET A 90 5.78 12.27 21.07
C MET A 90 5.60 11.00 21.89
N ALA A 91 5.46 9.83 21.28
CA ALA A 91 5.20 8.57 21.98
C ALA A 91 6.33 8.23 22.97
N PRO A 92 6.04 8.11 24.30
CA PRO A 92 7.03 7.75 25.31
C PRO A 92 7.20 6.24 25.47
N THR A 93 6.26 5.43 25.00
CA THR A 93 6.29 3.97 25.10
C THR A 93 5.94 3.34 23.75
N LEU A 94 6.37 2.08 23.56
CA LEU A 94 6.07 1.33 22.35
C LEU A 94 4.56 1.13 22.15
N GLU A 95 3.80 0.94 23.24
CA GLU A 95 2.35 0.75 23.18
C GLU A 95 1.63 2.02 22.66
N LEU A 96 2.02 3.20 23.18
CA LEU A 96 1.46 4.47 22.66
C LEU A 96 1.87 4.72 21.21
N LEU A 97 3.09 4.32 20.82
CA LEU A 97 3.52 4.35 19.43
C LEU A 97 2.62 3.45 18.57
N ILE A 98 2.35 2.21 19.01
CA ILE A 98 1.46 1.27 18.29
C ILE A 98 0.06 1.85 18.14
N VAL A 99 -0.52 2.39 19.21
CA VAL A 99 -1.87 2.98 19.18
C VAL A 99 -1.94 4.19 18.26
N SER A 100 -0.96 5.10 18.35
CA SER A 100 -0.91 6.28 17.47
C SER A 100 -0.71 5.90 16.00
N ARG A 101 0.05 4.84 15.73
CA ARG A 101 0.22 4.28 14.39
C ARG A 101 -1.07 3.66 13.85
N ALA A 102 -1.84 2.94 14.69
CA ALA A 102 -3.16 2.45 14.30
C ALA A 102 -4.10 3.60 13.93
N ALA A 103 -4.16 4.65 14.77
CA ALA A 103 -4.98 5.83 14.50
C ALA A 103 -4.55 6.56 13.20
N MET A 104 -3.23 6.66 12.97
CA MET A 104 -2.69 7.23 11.74
C MET A 104 -3.04 6.38 10.50
N GLY A 105 -2.95 5.04 10.62
CA GLY A 105 -3.35 4.13 9.55
C GLY A 105 -4.84 4.24 9.22
N ALA A 106 -5.68 4.31 10.25
CA ALA A 106 -7.11 4.55 10.11
C ALA A 106 -7.41 5.87 9.36
N ALA A 107 -6.72 6.94 9.72
CA ALA A 107 -6.88 8.24 9.06
C ALA A 107 -6.40 8.20 7.60
N ALA A 108 -5.24 7.61 7.34
CA ALA A 108 -4.61 7.57 6.02
C ALA A 108 -5.39 6.74 4.97
N ALA A 109 -6.19 5.77 5.42
CA ALA A 109 -6.88 4.78 4.59
C ALA A 109 -7.81 5.36 3.52
N GLY A 110 -8.36 6.55 3.78
CA GLY A 110 -9.28 7.21 2.85
C GLY A 110 -8.58 8.05 1.77
N ILE A 111 -7.33 8.46 1.97
CA ILE A 111 -6.69 9.47 1.13
C ILE A 111 -6.54 8.98 -0.32
N VAL A 112 -5.89 7.85 -0.54
CA VAL A 112 -5.60 7.37 -1.90
C VAL A 112 -6.87 6.90 -2.64
N PRO A 113 -7.73 6.04 -2.09
CA PRO A 113 -8.93 5.59 -2.79
C PRO A 113 -9.89 6.71 -3.15
N LEU A 114 -10.11 7.66 -2.22
CA LEU A 114 -10.98 8.81 -2.48
C LEU A 114 -10.35 9.78 -3.48
N SER A 115 -9.02 9.88 -3.53
CA SER A 115 -8.32 10.68 -4.55
C SER A 115 -8.54 10.13 -5.94
N ILE A 116 -8.46 8.81 -6.11
CA ILE A 116 -8.75 8.13 -7.39
C ILE A 116 -10.22 8.37 -7.79
N ALA A 117 -11.14 8.21 -6.85
CA ALA A 117 -12.57 8.43 -7.07
C ALA A 117 -12.87 9.90 -7.42
N TRP A 118 -12.22 10.86 -6.74
CA TRP A 118 -12.36 12.29 -7.03
C TRP A 118 -11.87 12.65 -8.44
N VAL A 119 -10.74 12.07 -8.88
CA VAL A 119 -10.26 12.22 -10.27
C VAL A 119 -11.29 11.69 -11.27
N GLY A 120 -11.91 10.54 -10.96
CA GLY A 120 -13.00 9.99 -11.78
C GLY A 120 -14.19 10.93 -11.94
N ASP A 121 -14.52 11.70 -10.90
CA ASP A 121 -15.67 12.61 -10.90
C ASP A 121 -15.37 13.99 -11.53
N GLN A 122 -14.16 14.52 -11.29
CA GLN A 122 -13.84 15.93 -11.58
C GLN A 122 -12.99 16.13 -12.83
N VAL A 123 -12.33 15.05 -13.32
CA VAL A 123 -11.41 15.18 -14.46
C VAL A 123 -12.05 14.64 -15.73
N PRO A 124 -12.04 15.41 -16.85
CA PRO A 124 -12.53 14.95 -18.15
C PRO A 124 -11.89 13.62 -18.56
N TYR A 125 -12.68 12.76 -19.19
CA TYR A 125 -12.27 11.38 -19.54
C TYR A 125 -10.90 11.31 -20.24
N GLN A 126 -10.66 12.24 -21.17
CA GLN A 126 -9.42 12.29 -21.98
C GLN A 126 -8.16 12.56 -21.14
N GLN A 127 -8.31 13.22 -19.97
CA GLN A 127 -7.19 13.60 -19.09
C GLN A 127 -7.07 12.68 -17.86
N ARG A 128 -8.03 11.75 -17.64
CA ARG A 128 -8.07 10.88 -16.44
C ARG A 128 -6.85 10.00 -16.33
N GLN A 129 -6.44 9.37 -17.43
CA GLN A 129 -5.32 8.45 -17.45
C GLN A 129 -4.01 9.14 -17.04
N GLU A 130 -3.74 10.32 -17.59
CA GLU A 130 -2.56 11.12 -17.25
C GLU A 130 -2.60 11.55 -15.77
N THR A 131 -3.77 11.99 -15.30
CA THR A 131 -3.97 12.44 -13.93
C THR A 131 -3.79 11.30 -12.92
N LEU A 132 -4.34 10.12 -13.21
CA LEU A 132 -4.15 8.93 -12.37
C LEU A 132 -2.70 8.45 -12.39
N ALA A 133 -2.00 8.54 -13.52
CA ALA A 133 -0.57 8.22 -13.59
C ALA A 133 0.27 9.16 -12.71
N ARG A 134 -0.05 10.45 -12.67
CA ARG A 134 0.60 11.43 -11.77
C ARG A 134 0.32 11.11 -10.29
N LEU A 135 -0.92 10.74 -9.95
CA LEU A 135 -1.29 10.33 -8.59
C LEU A 135 -0.54 9.05 -8.18
N LEU A 136 -0.46 8.06 -9.06
CA LEU A 136 0.32 6.83 -8.84
C LEU A 136 1.80 7.16 -8.64
N GLY A 137 2.37 8.06 -9.47
CA GLY A 137 3.74 8.53 -9.29
C GLY A 137 3.97 9.16 -7.91
N ALA A 138 3.02 9.98 -7.42
CA ALA A 138 3.10 10.57 -6.09
C ALA A 138 3.05 9.51 -4.98
N THR A 139 2.20 8.48 -5.11
CA THR A 139 2.13 7.38 -4.12
C THR A 139 3.40 6.55 -4.09
N LEU A 140 3.95 6.17 -5.25
CA LEU A 140 5.17 5.38 -5.34
C LEU A 140 6.39 6.15 -4.82
N THR A 141 6.53 7.43 -5.18
CA THR A 141 7.61 8.28 -4.65
C THR A 141 7.45 8.50 -3.16
N GLY A 142 6.22 8.63 -2.64
CA GLY A 142 5.93 8.67 -1.20
C GLY A 142 6.41 7.42 -0.48
N MET A 143 6.10 6.25 -1.01
CA MET A 143 6.53 4.97 -0.46
C MET A 143 8.07 4.85 -0.39
N MET A 144 8.77 5.18 -1.49
CA MET A 144 10.24 5.15 -1.54
C MET A 144 10.86 6.20 -0.59
N ALA A 145 10.34 7.42 -0.62
CA ALA A 145 10.81 8.50 0.26
C ALA A 145 10.60 8.16 1.74
N GLY A 146 9.46 7.57 2.09
CA GLY A 146 9.16 7.13 3.46
C GLY A 146 10.17 6.10 3.96
N GLN A 147 10.48 5.08 3.17
CA GLN A 147 11.47 4.06 3.54
C GLN A 147 12.87 4.64 3.69
N TRP A 148 13.31 5.44 2.72
CA TRP A 148 14.63 6.07 2.79
C TRP A 148 14.72 7.07 3.94
N PHE A 149 13.78 8.00 4.05
CA PHE A 149 13.80 9.04 5.08
C PHE A 149 13.64 8.44 6.48
N GLY A 150 12.86 7.37 6.61
CA GLY A 150 12.75 6.61 7.85
C GLY A 150 14.09 6.08 8.33
N GLY A 151 14.84 5.42 7.48
CA GLY A 151 16.18 4.93 7.78
C GLY A 151 17.19 6.06 8.06
N PHE A 152 17.15 7.12 7.26
CA PHE A 152 18.01 8.29 7.43
C PHE A 152 17.74 8.99 8.78
N ALA A 153 16.49 9.25 9.09
CA ALA A 153 16.13 9.90 10.35
C ALA A 153 16.48 9.01 11.56
N ALA A 154 16.17 7.71 11.50
CA ALA A 154 16.53 6.78 12.58
C ALA A 154 18.04 6.72 12.85
N GLN A 155 18.86 6.91 11.81
CA GLN A 155 20.31 6.88 11.91
C GLN A 155 20.90 8.20 12.43
N SER A 156 20.37 9.36 11.98
CA SER A 156 21.10 10.65 12.08
C SER A 156 20.37 11.70 12.91
N LEU A 157 19.03 11.70 12.94
CA LEU A 157 18.22 12.76 13.53
C LEU A 157 17.34 12.26 14.69
N GLY A 158 17.19 10.96 14.82
CA GLY A 158 16.17 10.31 15.66
C GLY A 158 14.86 10.10 14.88
N TRP A 159 14.23 8.94 15.11
CA TRP A 159 13.02 8.54 14.40
C TRP A 159 11.82 9.50 14.61
N ARG A 160 11.79 10.21 15.75
CA ARG A 160 10.75 11.24 16.03
C ARG A 160 10.71 12.34 15.00
N VAL A 161 11.87 12.77 14.49
CA VAL A 161 11.97 13.80 13.46
C VAL A 161 11.27 13.39 12.16
N ALA A 162 11.29 12.10 11.82
CA ALA A 162 10.60 11.62 10.65
C ALA A 162 9.08 11.78 10.75
N PHE A 163 8.50 11.54 11.93
CA PHE A 163 7.07 11.76 12.16
C PHE A 163 6.71 13.23 12.27
N MET A 164 7.58 14.07 12.83
CA MET A 164 7.40 15.53 12.79
C MET A 164 7.39 16.07 11.36
N ALA A 165 8.29 15.59 10.49
CA ALA A 165 8.29 15.96 9.08
C ALA A 165 7.02 15.52 8.36
N LEU A 166 6.53 14.30 8.63
CA LEU A 166 5.24 13.84 8.11
C LEU A 166 4.08 14.71 8.62
N ALA A 167 4.08 15.06 9.91
CA ALA A 167 3.06 15.94 10.49
C ALA A 167 3.03 17.29 9.77
N ALA A 168 4.20 17.88 9.51
CA ALA A 168 4.31 19.13 8.77
C ALA A 168 3.81 19.01 7.32
N ILE A 169 4.19 17.95 6.61
CA ILE A 169 3.72 17.68 5.24
C ILE A 169 2.20 17.56 5.20
N PHE A 170 1.62 16.75 6.09
CA PHE A 170 0.17 16.58 6.16
C PHE A 170 -0.54 17.86 6.58
N LEU A 171 -0.01 18.61 7.54
CA LEU A 171 -0.61 19.87 7.99
C LEU A 171 -0.64 20.89 6.87
N ILE A 172 0.47 21.08 6.15
CA ILE A 172 0.55 21.99 5.00
C ILE A 172 -0.46 21.56 3.92
N ALA A 173 -0.46 20.27 3.57
CA ALA A 173 -1.40 19.73 2.57
C ALA A 173 -2.85 19.96 3.01
N ALA A 174 -3.20 19.67 4.27
CA ALA A 174 -4.54 19.82 4.81
C ALA A 174 -5.01 21.27 4.85
N LEU A 175 -4.17 22.21 5.33
CA LEU A 175 -4.50 23.63 5.40
C LEU A 175 -4.76 24.22 4.01
N VAL A 176 -3.91 23.91 3.04
CA VAL A 176 -4.07 24.44 1.68
C VAL A 176 -5.25 23.79 0.97
N LEU A 177 -5.48 22.47 1.14
CA LEU A 177 -6.68 21.79 0.64
C LEU A 177 -7.95 22.37 1.27
N HIS A 178 -7.94 22.62 2.58
CA HIS A 178 -9.09 23.18 3.29
C HIS A 178 -9.47 24.55 2.74
N ARG A 179 -8.49 25.45 2.54
CA ARG A 179 -8.73 26.77 1.93
C ARG A 179 -9.36 26.67 0.55
N ASN A 180 -8.92 25.71 -0.27
CA ASN A 180 -9.45 25.49 -1.61
C ASN A 180 -10.89 24.94 -1.57
N THR A 181 -11.18 24.00 -0.66
CA THR A 181 -12.52 23.43 -0.50
C THR A 181 -13.55 24.43 0.00
N VAL A 182 -13.17 25.38 0.85
CA VAL A 182 -14.07 26.46 1.29
C VAL A 182 -14.48 27.37 0.12
N ALA A 183 -13.57 27.62 -0.82
CA ALA A 183 -13.88 28.38 -2.02
C ALA A 183 -14.85 27.64 -2.97
N GLU A 184 -14.71 26.29 -3.09
CA GLU A 184 -15.60 25.46 -3.93
C GLU A 184 -16.98 25.22 -3.28
N ARG A 185 -17.11 25.26 -1.95
CA ARG A 185 -18.38 25.07 -1.22
C ARG A 185 -19.48 26.05 -1.61
N ARG A 186 -19.12 27.23 -2.08
CA ARG A 186 -20.09 28.24 -2.54
C ARG A 186 -20.72 27.90 -3.89
N ALA A 187 -20.19 26.89 -4.60
CA ALA A 187 -20.58 26.55 -5.96
C ALA A 187 -21.31 25.20 -6.13
N GLN A 188 -21.33 24.32 -5.12
CA GLN A 188 -21.91 22.98 -5.27
C GLN A 188 -22.84 22.62 -4.09
N ILE A 189 -24.14 22.61 -4.36
CA ILE A 189 -25.15 21.91 -3.56
C ILE A 189 -25.04 20.43 -3.96
N PRO A 190 -24.78 19.48 -3.04
CA PRO A 190 -24.77 18.07 -3.39
C PRO A 190 -26.17 17.69 -3.90
N ALA A 191 -26.26 17.20 -5.14
CA ALA A 191 -27.47 16.51 -5.57
C ALA A 191 -27.75 15.39 -4.57
N ALA A 192 -28.98 15.30 -4.06
CA ALA A 192 -29.42 14.24 -3.18
C ALA A 192 -29.39 12.90 -3.97
N ALA A 193 -28.21 12.28 -4.04
CA ALA A 193 -28.06 10.94 -4.56
C ALA A 193 -28.77 9.98 -3.59
N ASN A 194 -29.40 8.94 -4.13
CA ASN A 194 -29.99 7.82 -3.37
C ASN A 194 -28.86 7.13 -2.59
N LEU A 195 -28.53 7.65 -1.41
CA LEU A 195 -27.41 7.18 -0.60
C LEU A 195 -27.81 5.84 0.05
N VAL A 196 -27.17 4.77 -0.39
CA VAL A 196 -27.29 3.47 0.24
C VAL A 196 -26.91 3.59 1.72
N SER A 197 -27.77 3.08 2.63
CA SER A 197 -27.49 3.10 4.06
C SER A 197 -26.21 2.31 4.38
N LEU A 198 -25.42 2.74 5.39
CA LEU A 198 -24.19 2.02 5.79
C LEU A 198 -24.44 0.53 6.06
N PRO A 199 -25.49 0.15 6.83
CA PRO A 199 -25.77 -1.27 7.04
C PRO A 199 -26.04 -2.02 5.75
N THR A 200 -26.77 -1.41 4.79
CA THR A 200 -27.04 -2.02 3.49
C THR A 200 -25.75 -2.15 2.65
N TYR A 201 -24.87 -1.15 2.68
CA TYR A 201 -23.57 -1.23 2.01
C TYR A 201 -22.73 -2.39 2.55
N PHE A 202 -22.62 -2.54 3.88
CA PHE A 202 -21.89 -3.65 4.48
C PHE A 202 -22.54 -4.99 4.19
N ARG A 203 -23.86 -5.07 4.31
CA ARG A 203 -24.62 -6.30 3.96
C ARG A 203 -24.33 -6.73 2.52
N ASN A 204 -24.39 -5.80 1.58
CA ASN A 204 -24.13 -6.09 0.16
C ASN A 204 -22.66 -6.50 -0.05
N SER A 205 -21.70 -5.82 0.60
CA SER A 205 -20.29 -6.18 0.52
C SER A 205 -20.03 -7.59 1.10
N PHE A 206 -20.64 -7.94 2.24
CA PHE A 206 -20.50 -9.28 2.82
C PHE A 206 -21.23 -10.36 2.01
N GLN A 207 -22.29 -10.04 1.28
CA GLN A 207 -22.94 -10.98 0.36
C GLN A 207 -22.00 -11.43 -0.76
N LEU A 208 -21.05 -10.60 -1.16
CA LEU A 208 -20.03 -10.97 -2.16
C LEU A 208 -19.19 -12.18 -1.71
N LEU A 209 -19.02 -12.38 -0.40
CA LEU A 209 -18.30 -13.54 0.14
C LEU A 209 -18.96 -14.88 -0.15
N LYS A 210 -20.24 -14.88 -0.53
CA LYS A 210 -20.95 -16.11 -0.95
C LYS A 210 -20.51 -16.59 -2.34
N MET A 211 -19.96 -15.70 -3.16
CA MET A 211 -19.54 -16.01 -4.53
C MET A 211 -18.18 -16.77 -4.52
N PRO A 212 -18.06 -17.96 -5.13
CA PRO A 212 -16.84 -18.74 -5.14
C PRO A 212 -15.64 -17.97 -5.74
N ARG A 213 -15.90 -17.19 -6.80
CA ARG A 213 -14.88 -16.37 -7.45
C ARG A 213 -14.32 -15.31 -6.52
N VAL A 214 -15.18 -14.62 -5.77
CA VAL A 214 -14.78 -13.61 -4.79
C VAL A 214 -13.91 -14.25 -3.70
N ARG A 215 -14.37 -15.38 -3.13
CA ARG A 215 -13.59 -16.09 -2.10
C ARG A 215 -12.21 -16.47 -2.60
N TRP A 216 -12.10 -16.98 -3.83
CA TRP A 216 -10.81 -17.33 -4.41
C TRP A 216 -9.88 -16.10 -4.53
N VAL A 217 -10.35 -14.99 -5.11
CA VAL A 217 -9.56 -13.76 -5.26
C VAL A 217 -9.13 -13.21 -3.90
N LEU A 218 -10.01 -13.20 -2.91
CA LEU A 218 -9.71 -12.73 -1.56
C LEU A 218 -8.70 -13.65 -0.84
N THR A 219 -8.80 -14.96 -0.99
CA THR A 219 -7.83 -15.91 -0.42
C THR A 219 -6.44 -15.68 -1.01
N VAL A 220 -6.35 -15.54 -2.32
CA VAL A 220 -5.07 -15.27 -3.00
C VAL A 220 -4.50 -13.92 -2.57
N SER A 221 -5.35 -12.90 -2.42
CA SER A 221 -4.96 -11.58 -1.91
C SER A 221 -4.42 -11.64 -0.47
N ALA A 222 -5.09 -12.40 0.42
CA ALA A 222 -4.62 -12.61 1.78
C ALA A 222 -3.23 -13.27 1.81
N LEU A 223 -3.03 -14.30 0.98
CA LEU A 223 -1.75 -15.01 0.87
C LEU A 223 -0.65 -14.10 0.26
N GLU A 224 -0.97 -13.30 -0.75
CA GLU A 224 -0.05 -12.30 -1.28
C GLU A 224 0.38 -11.31 -0.21
N GLY A 225 -0.57 -10.77 0.56
CA GLY A 225 -0.31 -9.89 1.70
C GLY A 225 0.62 -10.53 2.72
N ALA A 226 0.31 -11.76 3.12
CA ALA A 226 1.06 -12.47 4.15
C ALA A 226 2.46 -12.91 3.71
N LEU A 227 2.63 -13.29 2.44
CA LEU A 227 3.90 -13.82 1.95
C LEU A 227 4.81 -12.74 1.34
N ALA A 228 4.24 -11.79 0.57
CA ALA A 228 5.02 -10.80 -0.14
C ALA A 228 5.14 -9.49 0.65
N TYR A 229 4.03 -8.84 0.96
CA TYR A 229 4.04 -7.53 1.61
C TYR A 229 4.55 -7.57 3.06
N ALA A 230 4.33 -8.69 3.78
CA ALA A 230 4.89 -8.87 5.11
C ALA A 230 6.42 -9.00 5.07
N CYS A 231 6.98 -9.77 4.12
CA CYS A 231 8.43 -9.88 3.98
C CYS A 231 9.09 -8.54 3.69
N LEU A 232 8.46 -7.69 2.86
CA LEU A 232 9.00 -6.36 2.53
C LEU A 232 9.21 -5.48 3.76
N ALA A 233 8.43 -5.64 4.83
CA ALA A 233 8.61 -4.87 6.06
C ALA A 233 9.93 -5.20 6.78
N PHE A 234 10.45 -6.42 6.60
CA PHE A 234 11.68 -6.88 7.25
C PHE A 234 12.91 -6.85 6.34
N VAL A 235 12.77 -6.55 5.05
CA VAL A 235 13.91 -6.44 4.13
C VAL A 235 14.93 -5.40 4.62
N PRO A 236 14.54 -4.18 5.06
CA PRO A 236 15.53 -3.21 5.58
C PRO A 236 16.30 -3.73 6.79
N SER A 237 15.63 -4.39 7.74
CA SER A 237 16.30 -5.01 8.90
C SER A 237 17.28 -6.10 8.46
N ARG A 238 16.90 -6.93 7.49
CA ARG A 238 17.78 -7.94 6.91
C ARG A 238 19.01 -7.34 6.23
N LEU A 239 18.84 -6.21 5.52
CA LEU A 239 19.95 -5.50 4.86
C LEU A 239 20.94 -4.96 5.90
N VAL A 240 20.46 -4.43 7.02
CA VAL A 240 21.30 -3.93 8.10
C VAL A 240 22.04 -5.07 8.81
N GLU A 241 21.32 -6.09 9.27
CA GLU A 241 21.85 -7.14 10.15
C GLU A 241 22.80 -8.10 9.42
N ASN A 242 22.51 -8.45 8.17
CA ASN A 242 23.24 -9.51 7.48
C ASN A 242 24.15 -9.03 6.35
N PHE A 243 23.91 -7.84 5.81
CA PHE A 243 24.69 -7.30 4.69
C PHE A 243 25.48 -6.04 5.07
N GLY A 244 25.39 -5.59 6.34
CA GLY A 244 26.17 -4.48 6.85
C GLY A 244 25.78 -3.10 6.29
N PHE A 245 24.59 -2.95 5.70
CA PHE A 245 24.10 -1.65 5.31
C PHE A 245 23.79 -0.78 6.54
N SER A 246 24.01 0.51 6.43
CA SER A 246 23.47 1.47 7.40
C SER A 246 21.93 1.52 7.27
N PRO A 247 21.17 1.96 8.29
CA PRO A 247 19.72 2.14 8.19
C PRO A 247 19.31 3.03 7.01
N SER A 248 20.03 4.13 6.75
CA SER A 248 19.79 4.97 5.58
C SER A 248 20.12 4.28 4.27
N GLY A 249 21.22 3.48 4.25
CA GLY A 249 21.61 2.67 3.10
C GLY A 249 20.58 1.59 2.78
N ALA A 250 20.04 0.90 3.78
CA ALA A 250 18.96 -0.07 3.61
C ALA A 250 17.70 0.59 3.04
N GLY A 251 17.31 1.76 3.57
CA GLY A 251 16.21 2.55 3.01
C GLY A 251 16.47 2.99 1.56
N ALA A 252 17.71 3.36 1.21
CA ALA A 252 18.09 3.70 -0.16
C ALA A 252 18.00 2.50 -1.11
N VAL A 253 18.42 1.31 -0.66
CA VAL A 253 18.29 0.07 -1.44
C VAL A 253 16.81 -0.23 -1.74
N MET A 254 15.88 0.08 -0.83
CA MET A 254 14.45 -0.08 -1.06
C MET A 254 13.89 0.84 -2.16
N ILE A 255 14.60 1.91 -2.56
CA ILE A 255 14.26 2.69 -3.75
C ILE A 255 14.35 1.81 -5.01
N LEU A 256 15.29 0.87 -5.06
CA LEU A 256 15.41 -0.07 -6.18
C LEU A 256 14.16 -0.95 -6.32
N PHE A 257 13.53 -1.34 -5.20
CA PHE A 257 12.25 -2.03 -5.23
C PHE A 257 11.16 -1.19 -5.92
N GLY A 258 11.05 0.09 -5.56
CA GLY A 258 10.13 1.01 -6.24
C GLY A 258 10.48 1.20 -7.71
N ALA A 259 11.76 1.27 -8.06
CA ALA A 259 12.24 1.38 -9.45
C ALA A 259 11.85 0.14 -10.28
N GLY A 260 11.95 -1.07 -9.71
CA GLY A 260 11.48 -2.31 -10.35
C GLY A 260 9.98 -2.27 -10.66
N GLY A 261 9.17 -1.79 -9.72
CA GLY A 261 7.72 -1.58 -9.92
C GLY A 261 7.41 -0.53 -10.98
N LEU A 262 8.14 0.59 -10.99
CA LEU A 262 8.01 1.63 -12.02
C LEU A 262 8.39 1.10 -13.41
N LEU A 263 9.46 0.34 -13.51
CA LEU A 263 9.83 -0.32 -14.77
C LEU A 263 8.70 -1.21 -15.27
N TYR A 264 8.15 -2.06 -14.38
CA TYR A 264 7.01 -2.90 -14.76
C TYR A 264 5.85 -2.05 -15.30
N SER A 265 5.49 -0.95 -14.65
CA SER A 265 4.38 -0.10 -15.09
C SER A 265 4.55 0.43 -16.51
N GLN A 266 5.79 0.69 -16.95
CA GLN A 266 6.11 1.16 -18.29
C GLN A 266 6.03 0.05 -19.35
N ILE A 267 6.44 -1.17 -19.00
CA ILE A 267 6.51 -2.30 -19.92
C ILE A 267 5.31 -3.25 -19.82
N ALA A 268 4.40 -3.02 -18.86
CA ALA A 268 3.27 -3.91 -18.52
C ALA A 268 2.44 -4.30 -19.75
N ARG A 269 2.14 -3.33 -20.64
CA ARG A 269 1.36 -3.60 -21.86
C ARG A 269 2.05 -4.61 -22.79
N ARG A 270 3.37 -4.47 -22.98
CA ARG A 270 4.16 -5.39 -23.84
C ARG A 270 4.24 -6.77 -23.21
N TRP A 271 4.49 -6.84 -21.90
CA TRP A 271 4.63 -8.11 -21.20
C TRP A 271 3.28 -8.83 -21.06
N LEU A 272 2.19 -8.09 -20.88
CA LEU A 272 0.85 -8.67 -20.92
C LEU A 272 0.52 -9.27 -22.29
N ALA A 273 0.94 -8.62 -23.38
CA ALA A 273 0.75 -9.13 -24.73
C ALA A 273 1.57 -10.39 -25.01
N LEU A 274 2.80 -10.49 -24.45
CA LEU A 274 3.72 -11.61 -24.67
C LEU A 274 3.41 -12.81 -23.76
N LEU A 275 3.15 -12.57 -22.48
CA LEU A 275 3.04 -13.60 -21.45
C LEU A 275 1.59 -13.91 -21.04
N GLY A 276 0.68 -12.99 -21.34
CA GLY A 276 -0.68 -13.02 -20.81
C GLY A 276 -0.73 -12.89 -19.29
N GLU A 277 -1.92 -12.83 -18.71
CA GLU A 277 -2.11 -12.75 -17.26
C GLU A 277 -1.55 -14.00 -16.54
N ARG A 278 -1.63 -15.17 -17.16
CA ARG A 278 -1.09 -16.43 -16.62
C ARG A 278 0.42 -16.39 -16.48
N GLY A 279 1.11 -15.98 -17.55
CA GLY A 279 2.56 -15.87 -17.56
C GLY A 279 3.08 -14.80 -16.60
N LEU A 280 2.37 -13.66 -16.49
CA LEU A 280 2.71 -12.60 -15.55
C LEU A 280 2.60 -13.08 -14.09
N ALA A 281 1.54 -13.80 -13.75
CA ALA A 281 1.38 -14.34 -12.39
C ALA A 281 2.48 -15.35 -12.04
N LEU A 282 2.77 -16.28 -12.96
CA LEU A 282 3.79 -17.30 -12.74
C LEU A 282 5.19 -16.69 -12.64
N LEU A 283 5.57 -15.87 -13.61
CA LEU A 283 6.90 -15.23 -13.64
C LEU A 283 7.07 -14.25 -12.47
N GLY A 284 6.03 -13.48 -12.12
CA GLY A 284 6.05 -12.57 -10.99
C GLY A 284 6.26 -13.31 -9.67
N GLY A 285 5.52 -14.39 -9.44
CA GLY A 285 5.69 -15.24 -8.26
C GLY A 285 7.07 -15.91 -8.21
N ALA A 286 7.56 -16.45 -9.33
CA ALA A 286 8.86 -17.08 -9.41
C ALA A 286 10.01 -16.08 -9.19
N LEU A 287 9.92 -14.89 -9.80
CA LEU A 287 10.94 -13.85 -9.67
C LEU A 287 11.01 -13.35 -8.21
N PHE A 288 9.86 -13.06 -7.60
CA PHE A 288 9.85 -12.61 -6.21
C PHE A 288 10.31 -13.71 -5.24
N SER A 289 9.91 -14.97 -5.48
CA SER A 289 10.41 -16.13 -4.74
C SER A 289 11.93 -16.23 -4.78
N GLY A 290 12.53 -16.17 -5.96
CA GLY A 290 13.98 -16.19 -6.14
C GLY A 290 14.69 -15.05 -5.40
N CYS A 291 14.08 -13.85 -5.40
CA CYS A 291 14.61 -12.70 -4.67
C CYS A 291 14.57 -12.91 -3.15
N LEU A 292 13.50 -13.47 -2.59
CA LEU A 292 13.44 -13.77 -1.16
C LEU A 292 14.45 -14.83 -0.74
N VAL A 293 14.64 -15.87 -1.56
CA VAL A 293 15.68 -16.90 -1.32
C VAL A 293 17.08 -16.28 -1.39
N THR A 294 17.32 -15.38 -2.35
CA THR A 294 18.59 -14.66 -2.43
C THR A 294 18.81 -13.78 -1.19
N LEU A 295 17.82 -13.00 -0.76
CA LEU A 295 17.88 -12.21 0.47
C LEU A 295 18.08 -13.06 1.73
N ALA A 296 17.59 -14.32 1.72
CA ALA A 296 17.78 -15.25 2.83
C ALA A 296 19.22 -15.77 2.93
N TRP A 297 19.88 -16.09 1.82
CA TRP A 297 21.10 -16.89 1.83
C TRP A 297 22.32 -16.25 1.15
N ALA A 298 22.15 -15.21 0.33
CA ALA A 298 23.28 -14.51 -0.26
C ALA A 298 24.14 -13.84 0.82
N ARG A 299 25.43 -13.72 0.51
CA ARG A 299 26.42 -13.04 1.38
C ARG A 299 26.90 -11.71 0.81
N GLN A 300 26.69 -11.50 -0.48
CA GLN A 300 27.17 -10.30 -1.17
C GLN A 300 26.12 -9.19 -1.13
N PRO A 301 26.47 -7.97 -0.66
CA PRO A 301 25.55 -6.83 -0.58
C PRO A 301 24.94 -6.43 -1.93
N TRP A 302 25.69 -6.55 -3.03
CA TRP A 302 25.18 -6.21 -4.35
C TRP A 302 24.09 -7.16 -4.85
N LEU A 303 24.15 -8.46 -4.48
CA LEU A 303 23.09 -9.42 -4.78
C LEU A 303 21.81 -9.08 -4.03
N ALA A 304 21.92 -8.64 -2.76
CA ALA A 304 20.78 -8.21 -1.97
C ALA A 304 20.13 -6.95 -2.59
N ALA A 305 20.93 -5.98 -3.02
CA ALA A 305 20.43 -4.77 -3.68
C ALA A 305 19.76 -5.09 -5.02
N ALA A 306 20.38 -5.93 -5.87
CA ALA A 306 19.78 -6.37 -7.12
C ALA A 306 18.47 -7.13 -6.89
N SER A 307 18.42 -7.98 -5.86
CA SER A 307 17.20 -8.70 -5.48
C SER A 307 16.05 -7.75 -5.13
N CYS A 308 16.32 -6.63 -4.47
CA CYS A 308 15.27 -5.64 -4.18
C CYS A 308 14.65 -5.07 -5.47
N PHE A 309 15.45 -4.79 -6.49
CA PHE A 309 14.93 -4.32 -7.79
C PHE A 309 14.03 -5.37 -8.45
N PHE A 310 14.51 -6.60 -8.57
CA PHE A 310 13.75 -7.68 -9.20
C PHE A 310 12.55 -8.12 -8.35
N ALA A 311 12.61 -7.98 -7.03
CA ALA A 311 11.47 -8.20 -6.15
C ALA A 311 10.34 -7.19 -6.44
N GLY A 312 10.68 -5.92 -6.65
CA GLY A 312 9.71 -4.92 -7.09
C GLY A 312 9.06 -5.27 -8.41
N LEU A 313 9.88 -5.64 -9.40
CA LEU A 313 9.38 -6.07 -10.72
C LEU A 313 8.43 -7.27 -10.59
N GLY A 314 8.85 -8.33 -9.88
CA GLY A 314 8.07 -9.56 -9.70
C GLY A 314 6.77 -9.33 -8.93
N LEU A 315 6.82 -8.52 -7.84
CA LEU A 315 5.62 -8.21 -7.07
C LEU A 315 4.57 -7.50 -7.93
N TYR A 316 4.97 -6.46 -8.66
CA TYR A 316 4.02 -5.72 -9.48
C TYR A 316 3.45 -6.52 -10.65
N MET A 317 4.18 -7.52 -11.17
CA MET A 317 3.65 -8.48 -12.15
C MET A 317 2.50 -9.31 -11.54
N LEU A 318 2.71 -9.88 -10.35
CA LEU A 318 1.71 -10.70 -9.65
C LEU A 318 0.55 -9.84 -9.16
N HIS A 319 0.85 -8.76 -8.42
CA HIS A 319 -0.15 -7.88 -7.80
C HIS A 319 -1.10 -7.24 -8.81
N ASN A 320 -0.59 -6.71 -9.93
CA ASN A 320 -1.45 -6.10 -10.95
C ASN A 320 -2.37 -7.13 -11.62
N THR A 321 -1.89 -8.37 -11.79
CA THR A 321 -2.75 -9.46 -12.25
C THR A 321 -3.88 -9.72 -11.27
N LEU A 322 -3.58 -9.79 -9.97
CA LEU A 322 -4.60 -9.99 -8.92
C LEU A 322 -5.55 -8.81 -8.79
N GLN A 323 -5.04 -7.58 -8.89
CA GLN A 323 -5.86 -6.37 -8.88
C GLN A 323 -6.82 -6.33 -10.07
N THR A 324 -6.39 -6.80 -11.25
CA THR A 324 -7.27 -6.95 -12.41
C THR A 324 -8.38 -7.95 -12.12
N GLN A 325 -8.05 -9.10 -11.54
CA GLN A 325 -9.06 -10.11 -11.14
C GLN A 325 -10.03 -9.55 -10.08
N ALA A 326 -9.56 -8.72 -9.15
CA ALA A 326 -10.40 -8.06 -8.16
C ALA A 326 -11.45 -7.12 -8.80
N THR A 327 -11.08 -6.40 -9.87
CA THR A 327 -12.02 -5.52 -10.60
C THR A 327 -13.09 -6.29 -11.37
N GLN A 328 -12.87 -7.58 -11.63
CA GLN A 328 -13.73 -8.43 -12.44
C GLN A 328 -14.50 -9.48 -11.61
N MET A 329 -14.18 -9.67 -10.33
CA MET A 329 -14.80 -10.70 -9.50
C MET A 329 -16.26 -10.44 -9.18
N ALA A 330 -16.70 -9.18 -9.18
CA ALA A 330 -18.09 -8.75 -8.99
C ALA A 330 -18.39 -7.51 -9.85
N PRO A 331 -18.72 -7.66 -11.15
CA PRO A 331 -18.88 -6.53 -12.08
C PRO A 331 -19.94 -5.51 -11.67
N GLU A 332 -21.02 -5.96 -11.03
CA GLU A 332 -22.12 -5.10 -10.57
C GLU A 332 -21.79 -4.31 -9.29
N SER A 333 -20.75 -4.74 -8.55
CA SER A 333 -20.33 -4.14 -7.29
C SER A 333 -18.82 -3.91 -7.23
N ARG A 334 -18.22 -3.42 -8.33
CA ARG A 334 -16.76 -3.28 -8.48
C ARG A 334 -16.08 -2.50 -7.35
N GLY A 335 -16.70 -1.42 -6.89
CA GLY A 335 -16.15 -0.61 -5.80
C GLY A 335 -16.00 -1.43 -4.50
N SER A 336 -17.07 -2.11 -4.07
CA SER A 336 -17.04 -2.98 -2.88
C SER A 336 -16.07 -4.15 -3.06
N ALA A 337 -15.99 -4.73 -4.26
CA ALA A 337 -15.08 -5.82 -4.58
C ALA A 337 -13.61 -5.41 -4.41
N VAL A 338 -13.20 -4.29 -5.02
CA VAL A 338 -11.82 -3.77 -4.92
C VAL A 338 -11.49 -3.35 -3.48
N THR A 339 -12.43 -2.78 -2.76
CA THR A 339 -12.23 -2.40 -1.36
C THR A 339 -12.05 -3.62 -0.45
N LEU A 340 -12.85 -4.69 -0.66
CA LEU A 340 -12.66 -5.97 0.04
C LEU A 340 -11.31 -6.60 -0.29
N PHE A 341 -10.90 -6.59 -1.56
CA PHE A 341 -9.59 -7.07 -1.98
C PHE A 341 -8.46 -6.36 -1.22
N ALA A 342 -8.47 -5.04 -1.19
CA ALA A 342 -7.46 -4.26 -0.49
C ALA A 342 -7.50 -4.50 1.04
N CYS A 343 -8.68 -4.55 1.65
CA CYS A 343 -8.83 -4.86 3.07
C CYS A 343 -8.20 -6.22 3.42
N ILE A 344 -8.53 -7.25 2.67
CA ILE A 344 -8.04 -8.61 2.90
C ILE A 344 -6.54 -8.72 2.62
N LEU A 345 -6.01 -8.01 1.62
CA LEU A 345 -4.56 -7.90 1.38
C LEU A 345 -3.83 -7.38 2.63
N PHE A 346 -4.30 -6.27 3.20
CA PHE A 346 -3.69 -5.66 4.38
C PHE A 346 -3.88 -6.51 5.65
N MET A 347 -5.00 -7.23 5.79
CA MET A 347 -5.17 -8.21 6.86
C MET A 347 -4.15 -9.34 6.73
N GLY A 348 -3.97 -9.89 5.53
CA GLY A 348 -2.95 -10.88 5.24
C GLY A 348 -1.55 -10.37 5.55
N GLN A 349 -1.21 -9.15 5.11
CA GLN A 349 0.07 -8.51 5.41
C GLN A 349 0.31 -8.42 6.92
N SER A 350 -0.69 -7.98 7.68
CA SER A 350 -0.55 -7.87 9.13
C SER A 350 -0.33 -9.22 9.81
N CYS A 351 -1.11 -10.23 9.45
CA CYS A 351 -0.91 -11.60 9.94
C CYS A 351 0.50 -12.12 9.61
N GLY A 352 0.95 -11.90 8.37
CA GLY A 352 2.30 -12.28 7.93
C GLY A 352 3.40 -11.57 8.72
N ILE A 353 3.24 -10.26 9.01
CA ILE A 353 4.20 -9.50 9.84
C ILE A 353 4.32 -10.13 11.23
N LEU A 354 3.22 -10.49 11.88
CA LEU A 354 3.24 -11.11 13.22
C LEU A 354 3.94 -12.47 13.20
N VAL A 355 3.71 -13.29 12.17
CA VAL A 355 4.38 -14.58 11.99
C VAL A 355 5.88 -14.40 11.76
N LEU A 356 6.26 -13.47 10.89
CA LEU A 356 7.68 -13.17 10.60
C LEU A 356 8.38 -12.56 11.83
N ALA A 357 7.71 -11.72 12.60
CA ALA A 357 8.23 -11.16 13.84
C ALA A 357 8.63 -12.27 14.84
N ALA A 358 7.72 -13.21 15.09
CA ALA A 358 7.99 -14.34 15.96
C ALA A 358 9.13 -15.24 15.45
N SER A 359 9.33 -15.31 14.16
CA SER A 359 10.43 -16.05 13.53
C SER A 359 11.76 -15.28 13.60
N LEU A 360 11.74 -13.97 13.43
CA LEU A 360 12.91 -13.12 13.56
C LEU A 360 13.49 -13.20 14.97
N ASP A 361 12.65 -13.11 15.99
CA ASP A 361 13.06 -13.16 17.39
C ASP A 361 13.68 -14.53 17.78
N ARG A 362 13.39 -15.59 17.01
CA ARG A 362 14.02 -16.91 17.14
C ARG A 362 15.25 -17.09 16.26
N GLY A 363 15.73 -16.04 15.59
CA GLY A 363 16.89 -16.07 14.70
C GLY A 363 16.67 -16.81 13.38
N SER A 364 15.43 -17.06 12.95
CA SER A 364 15.10 -17.87 11.79
C SER A 364 14.52 -17.11 10.59
N LEU A 365 14.82 -15.79 10.47
CA LEU A 365 14.29 -14.94 9.39
C LEU A 365 14.64 -15.47 8.00
N ALA A 366 15.86 -16.00 7.79
CA ALA A 366 16.27 -16.59 6.51
C ALA A 366 15.39 -17.78 6.11
N PHE A 367 15.05 -18.64 7.07
CA PHE A 367 14.17 -19.76 6.85
C PHE A 367 12.76 -19.30 6.50
N SER A 368 12.25 -18.28 7.19
CA SER A 368 10.93 -17.69 6.92
C SER A 368 10.85 -17.02 5.55
N PHE A 369 11.91 -16.34 5.11
CA PHE A 369 11.98 -15.80 3.75
C PHE A 369 11.98 -16.91 2.71
N SER A 370 12.63 -18.04 2.99
CA SER A 370 12.62 -19.21 2.09
C SER A 370 11.23 -19.84 1.99
N ILE A 371 10.52 -20.00 3.12
CA ILE A 371 9.14 -20.50 3.14
C ILE A 371 8.20 -19.54 2.41
N ALA A 372 8.32 -18.25 2.66
CA ALA A 372 7.52 -17.24 1.98
C ALA A 372 7.80 -17.24 0.47
N GLY A 373 9.07 -17.40 0.07
CA GLY A 373 9.46 -17.54 -1.32
C GLY A 373 8.82 -18.76 -1.98
N LEU A 374 8.91 -19.93 -1.35
CA LEU A 374 8.23 -21.14 -1.84
C LEU A 374 6.71 -20.94 -1.93
N GLY A 375 6.12 -20.33 -0.91
CA GLY A 375 4.69 -19.99 -0.90
C GLY A 375 4.30 -19.09 -2.08
N LEU A 376 5.13 -18.09 -2.42
CA LEU A 376 4.88 -17.20 -3.55
C LEU A 376 5.04 -17.89 -4.92
N LEU A 377 5.98 -18.81 -5.03
CA LEU A 377 6.11 -19.65 -6.24
C LEU A 377 4.85 -20.49 -6.46
N ILE A 378 4.38 -21.16 -5.39
CA ILE A 378 3.14 -21.95 -5.42
C ILE A 378 1.94 -21.04 -5.71
N LEU A 379 1.86 -19.87 -5.09
CA LEU A 379 0.79 -18.89 -5.30
C LEU A 379 0.75 -18.41 -6.74
N GLY A 380 1.90 -18.04 -7.33
CA GLY A 380 2.00 -17.65 -8.74
C GLY A 380 1.53 -18.74 -9.68
N GLY A 381 1.92 -20.00 -9.40
CA GLY A 381 1.47 -21.17 -10.15
C GLY A 381 -0.03 -21.45 -9.98
N TRP A 382 -0.56 -21.28 -8.78
CA TRP A 382 -2.00 -21.42 -8.51
C TRP A 382 -2.82 -20.36 -9.23
N VAL A 383 -2.40 -19.09 -9.15
CA VAL A 383 -3.04 -17.98 -9.87
C VAL A 383 -2.99 -18.22 -11.37
N SER A 384 -1.82 -18.59 -11.91
CA SER A 384 -1.64 -18.87 -13.34
C SER A 384 -2.62 -19.92 -13.88
N ARG A 385 -2.97 -20.94 -13.08
CA ARG A 385 -3.91 -22.01 -13.48
C ARG A 385 -5.37 -21.56 -13.44
N HIS A 386 -5.73 -20.62 -12.56
CA HIS A 386 -7.13 -20.26 -12.29
C HIS A 386 -7.53 -18.89 -12.88
N VAL A 387 -6.57 -18.10 -13.36
CA VAL A 387 -6.87 -16.88 -14.10
C VAL A 387 -7.59 -17.26 -15.40
N GLN A 388 -8.82 -16.78 -15.56
CA GLN A 388 -9.55 -16.93 -16.81
C GLN A 388 -8.87 -16.04 -17.86
N ALA A 389 -8.33 -16.66 -18.91
CA ALA A 389 -7.84 -15.93 -20.06
C ALA A 389 -9.00 -15.08 -20.63
N ARG A 390 -8.76 -13.80 -20.85
CA ARG A 390 -9.70 -12.93 -21.58
C ARG A 390 -10.07 -13.63 -22.87
N GLN A 391 -11.36 -13.95 -23.06
CA GLN A 391 -11.85 -14.33 -24.39
C GLN A 391 -11.73 -13.08 -25.28
N PRO A 392 -11.08 -13.13 -26.45
CA PRO A 392 -10.89 -11.99 -27.32
C PRO A 392 -12.17 -11.42 -27.95
N ASN A 393 -13.35 -11.99 -27.65
CA ASN A 393 -14.58 -11.82 -28.43
C ASN A 393 -15.75 -11.13 -27.71
N GLN A 394 -15.51 -10.14 -26.84
CA GLN A 394 -16.62 -9.32 -26.32
C GLN A 394 -16.57 -7.83 -26.70
N GLU A 395 -15.77 -7.45 -27.68
CA GLU A 395 -15.97 -6.18 -28.40
C GLU A 395 -16.86 -6.43 -29.61
N ARG A 396 -18.17 -6.69 -29.39
CA ARG A 396 -19.13 -6.41 -30.46
C ARG A 396 -19.27 -4.89 -30.55
N PRO A 397 -18.97 -4.25 -31.69
CA PRO A 397 -19.28 -2.84 -31.86
C PRO A 397 -20.81 -2.71 -31.75
N VAL A 398 -21.26 -1.90 -30.82
CA VAL A 398 -22.63 -1.40 -30.80
C VAL A 398 -22.78 -0.60 -32.08
N LYS A 399 -23.60 -1.11 -33.03
CA LYS A 399 -24.04 -0.41 -34.25
C LYS A 399 -24.90 0.77 -33.88
#